data_bfd1442f95dfa80e994edd82221f1586
#
_entry.id   bfd1442f95dfa80e994edd82221f1586
#
_cell.length_a   1.000
_cell.length_b   1.000
_cell.length_c   1.000
_cell.angle_alpha   90.00
_cell.angle_beta   90.00
_cell.angle_gamma   90.00
#
_symmetry.space_group_name_H-M   'P 1'
#
loop_
_entity.id
_entity.type
_entity.pdbx_description
1 polymer ?
#
loop_
_entity_poly.entity_id
_entity_poly.type
_entity_poly.pdbx_seq_one_letter_code
_entity_poly.pdbx_strand_id
1 'polypeptide(L)'
;MRKIVFIILLAIVFAPVVMARKKVAVVLSGGGAKGTAHIGALKVMEEAGIPIDYIAGTSMGSLVGALYAIGYDAHTMDSLVRRQNWTFLLSDKVYRYNLPFSEHLQPLA
;
A
#
# COMPACT_ATOMS: atom_id res chain seq x y z
N MET A 1 42.28 -34.93 6.03
CA MET A 1 41.93 -34.19 7.28
C MET A 1 42.25 -32.69 7.18
N ARG A 2 43.50 -32.29 6.97
CA ARG A 2 43.88 -30.88 6.88
C ARG A 2 43.12 -30.07 5.83
N LYS A 3 42.86 -30.62 4.64
CA LYS A 3 42.10 -29.97 3.57
C LYS A 3 40.64 -29.82 3.92
N ILE A 4 40.04 -30.83 4.57
CA ILE A 4 38.62 -30.77 4.99
C ILE A 4 38.43 -29.73 6.09
N VAL A 5 39.34 -29.69 7.06
CA VAL A 5 39.31 -28.67 8.12
C VAL A 5 39.43 -27.26 7.54
N PHE A 6 40.30 -27.06 6.54
CA PHE A 6 40.45 -25.78 5.87
C PHE A 6 39.21 -25.36 5.11
N ILE A 7 38.54 -26.28 4.40
CA ILE A 7 37.29 -26.02 3.69
C ILE A 7 36.16 -25.66 4.67
N ILE A 8 36.06 -26.38 5.80
CA ILE A 8 35.05 -26.09 6.82
C ILE A 8 35.32 -24.71 7.45
N LEU A 9 36.56 -24.37 7.74
CA LEU A 9 36.91 -23.08 8.29
C LEU A 9 36.60 -21.94 7.29
N LEU A 10 36.89 -22.15 6.01
CA LEU A 10 36.57 -21.22 4.94
C LEU A 10 35.05 -21.04 4.80
N ALA A 11 34.28 -22.12 4.87
CA ALA A 11 32.81 -22.06 4.80
C ALA A 11 32.20 -21.29 5.98
N ILE A 12 32.78 -21.42 7.19
CA ILE A 12 32.34 -20.68 8.36
C ILE A 12 32.66 -19.18 8.22
N VAL A 13 33.82 -18.82 7.67
CA VAL A 13 34.22 -17.42 7.45
C VAL A 13 33.38 -16.75 6.38
N PHE A 14 32.97 -17.49 5.35
CA PHE A 14 32.10 -17.00 4.28
C PHE A 14 30.60 -17.24 4.52
N ALA A 15 30.21 -17.84 5.65
CA ALA A 15 28.81 -17.96 6.02
C ALA A 15 28.25 -16.53 6.19
N PRO A 16 27.29 -16.09 5.35
CA PRO A 16 26.71 -14.76 5.52
C PRO A 16 26.05 -14.75 6.89
N VAL A 17 26.45 -13.79 7.72
CA VAL A 17 25.73 -13.51 8.97
C VAL A 17 24.36 -12.97 8.52
N VAL A 18 23.39 -13.86 8.36
CA VAL A 18 22.01 -13.49 8.09
C VAL A 18 21.47 -12.83 9.35
N MET A 19 21.73 -11.54 9.49
CA MET A 19 21.04 -10.74 10.48
C MET A 19 19.57 -10.65 10.05
N ALA A 20 18.74 -11.47 10.68
CA ALA A 20 17.30 -11.39 10.53
C ALA A 20 16.83 -10.04 11.10
N ARG A 21 16.57 -9.05 10.21
CA ARG A 21 15.95 -7.80 10.63
C ARG A 21 14.50 -8.03 11.09
N LYS A 22 14.03 -7.21 12.01
CA LYS A 22 12.62 -7.22 12.40
C LYS A 22 11.75 -6.89 11.18
N LYS A 23 10.69 -7.64 10.99
CA LYS A 23 9.68 -7.39 9.95
C LYS A 23 8.74 -6.29 10.42
N VAL A 24 8.40 -5.38 9.51
CA VAL A 24 7.48 -4.26 9.78
C VAL A 24 6.17 -4.51 9.05
N ALA A 25 5.09 -4.48 9.80
CA ALA A 25 3.73 -4.54 9.27
C ALA A 25 3.03 -3.21 9.50
N VAL A 26 2.30 -2.73 8.50
CA VAL A 26 1.49 -1.51 8.57
C VAL A 26 0.02 -1.90 8.41
N VAL A 27 -0.81 -1.39 9.32
CA VAL A 27 -2.26 -1.59 9.26
C VAL A 27 -2.93 -0.23 9.10
N LEU A 28 -3.70 -0.09 8.01
CA LEU A 28 -4.36 1.14 7.63
C LEU A 28 -5.88 1.02 7.88
N SER A 29 -6.42 1.90 8.68
CA SER A 29 -7.85 1.93 8.99
C SER A 29 -8.69 2.56 7.86
N GLY A 30 -10.00 2.43 7.94
CA GLY A 30 -10.94 3.16 7.12
C GLY A 30 -11.02 4.65 7.50
N GLY A 31 -11.94 5.38 6.90
CA GLY A 31 -12.19 6.79 7.23
C GLY A 31 -12.71 7.61 6.06
N GLY A 32 -13.19 6.98 4.99
CA GLY A 32 -13.61 7.67 3.78
C GLY A 32 -12.48 8.52 3.21
N ALA A 33 -12.78 9.72 2.72
CA ALA A 33 -11.77 10.63 2.17
C ALA A 33 -10.66 10.98 3.18
N LYS A 34 -10.96 10.99 4.49
CA LYS A 34 -9.95 11.24 5.54
C LYS A 34 -8.88 10.15 5.61
N GLY A 35 -9.20 8.93 5.17
CA GLY A 35 -8.24 7.82 5.13
C GLY A 35 -7.07 8.06 4.16
N THR A 36 -7.18 9.06 3.27
CA THR A 36 -6.05 9.48 2.43
C THR A 36 -4.86 10.02 3.24
N ALA A 37 -5.09 10.42 4.50
CA ALA A 37 -4.02 10.82 5.42
C ALA A 37 -2.99 9.70 5.68
N HIS A 38 -3.35 8.42 5.45
CA HIS A 38 -2.42 7.30 5.51
C HIS A 38 -1.24 7.47 4.54
N ILE A 39 -1.45 8.14 3.40
CA ILE A 39 -0.39 8.42 2.43
C ILE A 39 0.70 9.30 3.06
N GLY A 40 0.31 10.28 3.88
CA GLY A 40 1.26 11.10 4.62
C GLY A 40 2.10 10.29 5.61
N ALA A 41 1.49 9.34 6.30
CA ALA A 41 2.21 8.43 7.20
C ALA A 41 3.19 7.53 6.44
N LEU A 42 2.76 6.94 5.32
CA LEU A 42 3.64 6.14 4.46
C LEU A 42 4.82 6.95 3.93
N LYS A 43 4.57 8.20 3.53
CA LYS A 43 5.63 9.12 3.08
C LYS A 43 6.71 9.33 4.14
N VAL A 44 6.31 9.58 5.38
CA VAL A 44 7.27 9.72 6.50
C VAL A 44 8.03 8.42 6.75
N MET A 45 7.39 7.27 6.63
CA MET A 45 8.06 5.97 6.78
C MET A 45 9.08 5.74 5.66
N GLU A 46 8.75 6.09 4.41
CA GLU A 46 9.68 6.01 3.28
C GLU A 46 10.88 6.94 3.49
N GLU A 47 10.64 8.19 3.87
CA GLU A 47 11.70 9.19 4.15
C GLU A 47 12.62 8.75 5.30
N ALA A 48 12.05 8.07 6.31
CA ALA A 48 12.81 7.49 7.42
C ALA A 48 13.54 6.18 7.04
N GLY A 49 13.36 5.66 5.82
CA GLY A 49 13.98 4.42 5.38
C GLY A 49 13.43 3.18 6.07
N ILE A 50 12.20 3.22 6.58
CA ILE A 50 11.56 2.07 7.23
C ILE A 50 11.01 1.12 6.17
N PRO A 51 11.57 -0.09 6.04
CA PRO A 51 11.06 -1.07 5.08
C PRO A 51 9.75 -1.65 5.58
N ILE A 52 8.72 -1.60 4.73
CA ILE A 52 7.41 -2.19 5.01
C ILE A 52 7.37 -3.56 4.37
N ASP A 53 7.23 -4.61 5.18
CA ASP A 53 7.17 -6.00 4.72
C ASP A 53 5.76 -6.49 4.49
N TYR A 54 4.81 -6.00 5.28
CA TYR A 54 3.40 -6.37 5.20
C TYR A 54 2.54 -5.12 5.31
N ILE A 55 1.48 -5.10 4.53
CA ILE A 55 0.49 -4.02 4.60
C ILE A 55 -0.91 -4.63 4.61
N ALA A 56 -1.76 -4.15 5.50
CA ALA A 56 -3.16 -4.51 5.59
C ALA A 56 -3.99 -3.24 5.69
N GLY A 57 -5.21 -3.28 5.18
CA GLY A 57 -6.06 -2.09 5.21
C GLY A 57 -7.54 -2.41 5.17
N THR A 58 -8.36 -1.48 5.64
CA THR A 58 -9.81 -1.53 5.60
C THR A 58 -10.35 -0.29 4.91
N SER A 59 -11.36 -0.42 4.03
CA SER A 59 -11.99 0.69 3.30
C SER A 59 -10.93 1.56 2.57
N MET A 60 -10.85 2.86 2.81
CA MET A 60 -9.85 3.73 2.20
C MET A 60 -8.42 3.25 2.48
N GLY A 61 -8.15 2.70 3.67
CA GLY A 61 -6.86 2.10 3.99
C GLY A 61 -6.52 0.89 3.12
N SER A 62 -7.52 0.12 2.65
CA SER A 62 -7.29 -0.97 1.70
C SER A 62 -6.91 -0.48 0.31
N LEU A 63 -7.50 0.64 -0.14
CA LEU A 63 -7.14 1.26 -1.42
C LEU A 63 -5.70 1.79 -1.39
N VAL A 64 -5.36 2.53 -0.34
CA VAL A 64 -4.00 3.04 -0.14
C VAL A 64 -3.00 1.89 -0.04
N GLY A 65 -3.32 0.86 0.77
CA GLY A 65 -2.48 -0.31 0.95
C GLY A 65 -2.29 -1.12 -0.33
N ALA A 66 -3.34 -1.29 -1.13
CA ALA A 66 -3.26 -1.99 -2.41
C ALA A 66 -2.38 -1.24 -3.41
N LEU A 67 -2.54 0.07 -3.55
CA LEU A 67 -1.69 0.89 -4.41
C LEU A 67 -0.23 0.81 -3.98
N TYR A 68 0.03 0.88 -2.68
CA TYR A 68 1.38 0.73 -2.14
C TYR A 68 1.98 -0.64 -2.44
N ALA A 69 1.20 -1.71 -2.26
CA ALA A 69 1.65 -3.09 -2.48
C ALA A 69 2.00 -3.39 -3.95
N ILE A 70 1.35 -2.73 -4.91
CA ILE A 70 1.65 -2.87 -6.34
C ILE A 70 2.78 -1.95 -6.83
N GLY A 71 3.39 -1.17 -5.92
CA GLY A 71 4.61 -0.42 -6.19
C GLY A 71 4.45 1.09 -6.37
N TYR A 72 3.29 1.67 -6.07
CA TYR A 72 3.16 3.12 -6.01
C TYR A 72 3.86 3.65 -4.76
N ASP A 73 4.73 4.63 -4.92
CA ASP A 73 5.31 5.36 -3.81
C ASP A 73 4.31 6.37 -3.20
N ALA A 74 4.57 6.81 -1.98
CA ALA A 74 3.69 7.73 -1.29
C ALA A 74 3.56 9.08 -2.00
N HIS A 75 4.60 9.55 -2.68
CA HIS A 75 4.57 10.81 -3.43
C HIS A 75 3.64 10.73 -4.64
N THR A 76 3.72 9.65 -5.41
CA THR A 76 2.83 9.40 -6.56
C THR A 76 1.39 9.25 -6.10
N MET A 77 1.15 8.52 -5.00
CA MET A 77 -0.19 8.38 -4.42
C MET A 77 -0.77 9.71 -3.97
N ASP A 78 0.03 10.58 -3.33
CA ASP A 78 -0.41 11.93 -2.93
C ASP A 78 -0.87 12.75 -4.14
N SER A 79 -0.14 12.69 -5.24
CA SER A 79 -0.50 13.37 -6.49
C SER A 79 -1.80 12.85 -7.09
N LEU A 80 -2.00 11.52 -7.09
CA LEU A 80 -3.22 10.89 -7.60
C LEU A 80 -4.44 11.30 -6.78
N VAL A 81 -4.32 11.25 -5.46
CA VAL A 81 -5.41 11.53 -4.52
C VAL A 81 -5.87 12.99 -4.57
N ARG A 82 -4.95 13.93 -4.74
CA ARG A 82 -5.28 15.36 -4.84
C ARG A 82 -6.07 15.72 -6.10
N ARG A 83 -5.98 14.89 -7.15
CA ARG A 83 -6.69 15.11 -8.42
C ARG A 83 -8.10 14.52 -8.42
N GLN A 84 -8.48 13.74 -7.40
CA GLN A 84 -9.76 13.06 -7.37
C GLN A 84 -10.87 13.94 -6.78
N ASN A 85 -12.06 13.85 -7.36
CA ASN A 85 -13.27 14.41 -6.77
C ASN A 85 -13.88 13.42 -5.78
N TRP A 86 -13.44 13.47 -4.55
CA TRP A 86 -13.85 12.54 -3.49
C TRP A 86 -15.35 12.64 -3.18
N THR A 87 -15.94 13.83 -3.27
CA THR A 87 -17.38 14.02 -3.08
C THR A 87 -18.18 13.21 -4.08
N PHE A 88 -17.74 13.20 -5.34
CA PHE A 88 -18.40 12.42 -6.39
C PHE A 88 -18.15 10.91 -6.20
N LEU A 89 -16.90 10.51 -5.98
CA LEU A 89 -16.52 9.08 -5.85
C LEU A 89 -17.20 8.39 -4.67
N LEU A 90 -17.45 9.12 -3.58
CA LEU A 90 -18.06 8.58 -2.36
C LEU A 90 -19.57 8.86 -2.26
N SER A 91 -20.17 9.49 -3.25
CA SER A 91 -21.58 9.90 -3.20
C SER A 91 -22.56 8.89 -3.80
N ASP A 92 -22.08 7.79 -4.33
CA ASP A 92 -22.90 6.80 -5.03
C ASP A 92 -23.77 7.39 -6.18
N LYS A 93 -23.32 8.50 -6.75
CA LYS A 93 -24.00 9.16 -7.87
C LYS A 93 -23.44 8.68 -9.19
N VAL A 94 -24.33 8.27 -10.07
CA VAL A 94 -23.99 7.89 -11.45
C VAL A 94 -24.61 8.91 -12.39
N TYR A 95 -23.84 9.36 -13.39
CA TYR A 95 -24.41 10.21 -14.42
C TYR A 95 -25.44 9.43 -15.25
N ARG A 96 -26.59 10.03 -15.50
CA ARG A 96 -27.71 9.39 -16.17
C ARG A 96 -27.37 8.79 -17.53
N TYR A 97 -26.43 9.37 -18.26
CA TYR A 97 -25.97 8.86 -19.56
C TYR A 97 -25.16 7.54 -19.44
N ASN A 98 -24.66 7.19 -18.25
CA ASN A 98 -23.95 5.95 -17.99
C ASN A 98 -24.86 4.82 -17.51
N LEU A 99 -26.14 5.09 -17.30
CA LEU A 99 -27.11 4.10 -16.86
C LEU A 99 -27.63 3.29 -18.07
N PRO A 100 -27.89 1.99 -17.90
CA PRO A 100 -28.63 1.21 -18.90
C PRO A 100 -29.98 1.85 -19.20
N PHE A 101 -30.49 1.69 -20.41
CA PHE A 101 -31.75 2.28 -20.84
C PHE A 101 -32.93 1.97 -19.92
N SER A 102 -32.95 0.75 -19.35
CA SER A 102 -33.96 0.30 -18.39
C SER A 102 -34.03 1.14 -17.11
N GLU A 103 -32.89 1.71 -16.69
CA GLU A 103 -32.80 2.53 -15.48
C GLU A 103 -33.08 4.03 -15.75
N HIS A 104 -32.97 4.46 -17.01
CA HIS A 104 -33.33 5.82 -17.40
C HIS A 104 -34.82 6.15 -17.20
N LEU A 105 -35.68 5.11 -17.18
CA LEU A 105 -37.12 5.25 -17.04
C LEU A 105 -37.59 5.31 -15.58
N GLN A 106 -36.71 5.05 -14.61
CA GLN A 106 -37.08 5.15 -13.22
C GLN A 106 -36.97 6.61 -12.75
N PRO A 107 -38.03 7.16 -12.11
CA PRO A 107 -37.94 8.47 -11.49
C PRO A 107 -36.90 8.42 -10.38
N LEU A 108 -36.03 9.43 -10.34
CA LEU A 108 -35.08 9.61 -9.25
C LEU A 108 -35.89 9.83 -7.95
N ALA A 109 -35.83 8.85 -7.08
CA ALA A 109 -36.40 8.97 -5.73
C ALA A 109 -35.61 9.98 -4.90
#